data_9e2dd6a38b491c08128dd8e26e617a38
#
_entry.id   9e2dd6a38b491c08128dd8e26e617a38
#
_cell.length_a   1.000
_cell.length_b   1.000
_cell.length_c   1.000
_cell.angle_alpha   90.00
_cell.angle_beta   90.00
_cell.angle_gamma   90.00
#
_symmetry.space_group_name_H-M   'P 1'
#
loop_
_entity.id
_entity.type
_entity.pdbx_description
1 polymer ?
#
loop_
_entity_poly.entity_id
_entity_poly.type
_entity_poly.pdbx_seq_one_letter_code
_entity_poly.pdbx_strand_id
1 'polypeptide(L)'
;MADETYVYVGAEAHGLYRKQASATHWEQLTNGMPPMPQVRPIAIHPQHPEVLFVGTQRGVYRSQDRGDHWQRMHLPEGRTVWSLQFHPHEPQIMFLGTEGSEVYTSNDTGETWHYLSTIVNPDAVQMAFATRILGLAIEPPNPNHMYAALEVGGAARSADGGKSWELVNRYFNGNVDLMDLHGVALGSPRADVVCIANRVGVWRSRDRGNSWENLHLEKFSPIAYSRGVQTAPNDSNTFYACVGKDFGSAAGGVLRSTDLGETWQRFDRGVTPDSTTFGIAINARHPEQVYFCTRRGQVFGTHDDGASWTEHRLPESAMNVISIACA
;
A
#
# COMPACT_ATOMS: atom_id res chain seq x y z
N MET A 1 -11.88 -19.55 20.30
CA MET A 1 -10.76 -19.93 19.42
C MET A 1 -9.90 -18.70 19.32
N ALA A 2 -8.59 -18.80 19.50
CA ALA A 2 -7.69 -17.66 19.32
C ALA A 2 -7.90 -17.15 17.88
N ASP A 3 -8.06 -15.83 17.72
CA ASP A 3 -8.22 -15.18 16.42
C ASP A 3 -6.90 -15.35 15.66
N GLU A 4 -6.91 -16.22 14.65
CA GLU A 4 -5.71 -16.71 14.00
C GLU A 4 -5.31 -15.74 12.90
N THR A 5 -4.20 -15.03 13.09
CA THR A 5 -3.67 -14.07 12.12
C THR A 5 -3.05 -14.78 10.92
N TYR A 6 -3.45 -14.38 9.72
CA TYR A 6 -2.83 -14.75 8.45
C TYR A 6 -2.04 -13.60 7.87
N VAL A 7 -0.90 -13.93 7.27
CA VAL A 7 -0.04 -12.98 6.56
C VAL A 7 -0.01 -13.36 5.08
N TYR A 8 -0.23 -12.39 4.21
CA TYR A 8 -0.26 -12.54 2.76
C TYR A 8 0.83 -11.68 2.13
N VAL A 9 1.57 -12.21 1.17
CA VAL A 9 2.66 -11.52 0.49
C VAL A 9 2.53 -11.69 -1.02
N GLY A 10 2.47 -10.57 -1.73
CA GLY A 10 2.39 -10.53 -3.19
C GLY A 10 3.74 -10.25 -3.83
N ALA A 11 4.03 -10.98 -4.91
CA ALA A 11 5.26 -10.86 -5.68
C ALA A 11 4.99 -10.72 -7.18
N GLU A 12 5.87 -10.03 -7.89
CA GLU A 12 5.82 -9.94 -9.35
C GLU A 12 6.20 -11.29 -9.98
N ALA A 13 5.35 -11.79 -10.85
CA ALA A 13 5.50 -13.06 -11.59
C ALA A 13 5.55 -14.34 -10.72
N HIS A 14 5.53 -14.21 -9.39
CA HIS A 14 5.60 -15.35 -8.46
C HIS A 14 4.31 -15.53 -7.65
N GLY A 15 3.35 -14.60 -7.79
CA GLY A 15 2.01 -14.72 -7.25
C GLY A 15 1.85 -14.30 -5.81
N LEU A 16 0.99 -14.99 -5.11
CA LEU A 16 0.59 -14.73 -3.73
C LEU A 16 1.02 -15.88 -2.83
N TYR A 17 1.57 -15.54 -1.69
CA TYR A 17 1.92 -16.46 -0.62
C TYR A 17 1.12 -16.14 0.64
N ARG A 18 0.73 -17.17 1.37
CA ARG A 18 0.03 -17.08 2.65
C ARG A 18 0.78 -17.86 3.72
N LYS A 19 0.68 -17.39 4.95
CA LYS A 19 1.16 -18.10 6.14
C LYS A 19 0.28 -17.74 7.33
N GLN A 20 -0.05 -18.70 8.18
CA GLN A 20 -0.52 -18.41 9.53
C GLN A 20 0.63 -17.81 10.35
N ALA A 21 0.35 -16.83 11.21
CA ALA A 21 1.38 -16.18 12.02
C ALA A 21 2.23 -17.19 12.82
N SER A 22 1.59 -18.23 13.36
CA SER A 22 2.22 -19.32 14.13
C SER A 22 2.93 -20.38 13.28
N ALA A 23 2.66 -20.47 11.96
CA ALA A 23 3.23 -21.48 11.09
C ALA A 23 4.69 -21.16 10.71
N THR A 24 5.44 -22.15 10.26
CA THR A 24 6.83 -22.00 9.79
C THR A 24 6.96 -21.92 8.29
N HIS A 25 5.94 -22.37 7.54
CA HIS A 25 6.00 -22.49 6.09
C HIS A 25 5.02 -21.58 5.40
N TRP A 26 5.44 -21.07 4.23
CA TRP A 26 4.59 -20.33 3.30
C TRP A 26 3.90 -21.28 2.33
N GLU A 27 2.65 -21.00 2.06
CA GLU A 27 1.85 -21.68 1.03
C GLU A 27 1.67 -20.72 -0.16
N GLN A 28 1.93 -21.22 -1.36
CA GLN A 28 1.67 -20.46 -2.58
C GLN A 28 0.22 -20.68 -3.02
N LEU A 29 -0.51 -19.56 -3.19
CA LEU A 29 -1.93 -19.57 -3.55
C LEU A 29 -2.08 -19.44 -5.07
N THR A 30 -2.48 -20.52 -5.74
CA THR A 30 -2.54 -20.57 -7.22
C THR A 30 -3.91 -20.93 -7.78
N ASN A 31 -4.79 -21.51 -6.96
CA ASN A 31 -6.06 -22.09 -7.40
C ASN A 31 -7.04 -21.00 -7.87
N GLY A 32 -7.32 -20.93 -9.18
CA GLY A 32 -8.15 -19.88 -9.78
C GLY A 32 -7.41 -18.58 -10.13
N MET A 33 -6.09 -18.49 -9.81
CA MET A 33 -5.26 -17.36 -10.20
C MET A 33 -4.82 -17.47 -11.67
N PRO A 34 -4.52 -16.34 -12.34
CA PRO A 34 -3.95 -16.38 -13.68
C PRO A 34 -2.53 -16.95 -13.66
N PRO A 35 -2.01 -17.43 -14.80
CA PRO A 35 -0.59 -17.81 -14.89
C PRO A 35 0.34 -16.63 -14.56
N MET A 36 1.39 -16.88 -13.79
CA MET A 36 2.40 -15.90 -13.40
C MET A 36 1.78 -14.58 -12.89
N PRO A 37 0.93 -14.63 -11.86
CA PRO A 37 0.23 -13.44 -11.40
C PRO A 37 1.22 -12.45 -10.77
N GLN A 38 1.08 -11.18 -11.15
CA GLN A 38 1.80 -10.07 -10.53
C GLN A 38 0.87 -9.45 -9.49
N VAL A 39 0.93 -9.95 -8.27
CA VAL A 39 0.04 -9.51 -7.20
C VAL A 39 0.58 -8.22 -6.59
N ARG A 40 -0.13 -7.11 -6.82
CA ARG A 40 0.26 -5.77 -6.37
C ARG A 40 -0.51 -5.33 -5.13
N PRO A 41 -1.78 -4.90 -5.20
CA PRO A 41 -2.55 -4.64 -3.99
C PRO A 41 -3.14 -5.94 -3.44
N ILE A 42 -3.16 -6.04 -2.12
CA ILE A 42 -3.89 -7.04 -1.36
C ILE A 42 -4.83 -6.28 -0.43
N ALA A 43 -6.15 -6.49 -0.56
CA ALA A 43 -7.14 -5.89 0.31
C ALA A 43 -7.92 -6.99 1.04
N ILE A 44 -7.94 -6.93 2.37
CA ILE A 44 -8.68 -7.85 3.23
C ILE A 44 -9.96 -7.15 3.67
N HIS A 45 -11.08 -7.84 3.59
CA HIS A 45 -12.37 -7.28 3.99
C HIS A 45 -12.37 -6.94 5.49
N PRO A 46 -12.69 -5.71 5.92
CA PRO A 46 -12.49 -5.27 7.29
C PRO A 46 -13.33 -6.02 8.32
N GLN A 47 -14.48 -6.57 7.93
CA GLN A 47 -15.39 -7.30 8.80
C GLN A 47 -15.30 -8.82 8.59
N HIS A 48 -14.82 -9.29 7.43
CA HIS A 48 -14.77 -10.69 7.01
C HIS A 48 -13.34 -11.03 6.55
N PRO A 49 -12.41 -11.33 7.47
CA PRO A 49 -11.00 -11.54 7.14
C PRO A 49 -10.74 -12.78 6.25
N GLU A 50 -11.72 -13.65 6.08
CA GLU A 50 -11.70 -14.74 5.10
C GLU A 50 -11.90 -14.26 3.67
N VAL A 51 -12.42 -13.02 3.46
CA VAL A 51 -12.67 -12.43 2.14
C VAL A 51 -11.51 -11.51 1.77
N LEU A 52 -10.84 -11.84 0.66
CA LEU A 52 -9.69 -11.10 0.15
C LEU A 52 -9.89 -10.70 -1.31
N PHE A 53 -9.26 -9.59 -1.65
CA PHE A 53 -9.14 -9.13 -3.03
C PHE A 53 -7.66 -8.90 -3.36
N VAL A 54 -7.28 -9.26 -4.58
CA VAL A 54 -5.95 -8.93 -5.11
C VAL A 54 -6.08 -8.28 -6.48
N GLY A 55 -5.24 -7.28 -6.71
CA GLY A 55 -5.08 -6.67 -8.02
C GLY A 55 -3.89 -7.29 -8.75
N THR A 56 -4.09 -7.58 -10.04
CA THR A 56 -3.08 -8.18 -10.90
C THR A 56 -2.98 -7.44 -12.24
N GLN A 57 -2.02 -7.85 -13.10
CA GLN A 57 -1.93 -7.41 -14.49
C GLN A 57 -3.13 -7.88 -15.36
N ARG A 58 -4.00 -8.72 -14.82
CA ARG A 58 -5.19 -9.26 -15.51
C ARG A 58 -6.50 -8.89 -14.81
N GLY A 59 -6.49 -7.85 -13.97
CA GLY A 59 -7.65 -7.37 -13.24
C GLY A 59 -7.69 -7.80 -11.79
N VAL A 60 -8.89 -7.83 -11.21
CA VAL A 60 -9.16 -8.14 -9.80
C VAL A 60 -9.57 -9.59 -9.63
N TYR A 61 -9.07 -10.22 -8.56
CA TYR A 61 -9.48 -11.55 -8.13
C TYR A 61 -9.96 -11.48 -6.67
N ARG A 62 -11.00 -12.23 -6.35
CA ARG A 62 -11.56 -12.36 -5.00
C ARG A 62 -11.42 -13.80 -4.51
N SER A 63 -11.11 -13.96 -3.24
CA SER A 63 -11.27 -15.18 -2.47
C SER A 63 -12.29 -14.97 -1.34
N GLN A 64 -13.04 -16.01 -0.98
CA GLN A 64 -13.98 -16.04 0.14
C GLN A 64 -13.58 -17.05 1.23
N ASP A 65 -12.41 -17.65 1.10
CA ASP A 65 -11.91 -18.75 1.92
C ASP A 65 -10.41 -18.59 2.24
N ARG A 66 -10.00 -17.37 2.58
CA ARG A 66 -8.62 -17.01 2.93
C ARG A 66 -7.58 -17.27 1.83
N GLY A 67 -8.01 -17.40 0.58
CA GLY A 67 -7.13 -17.58 -0.58
C GLY A 67 -7.05 -19.00 -1.10
N ASP A 68 -7.82 -19.95 -0.57
CA ASP A 68 -7.83 -21.33 -1.07
C ASP A 68 -8.36 -21.41 -2.50
N HIS A 69 -9.34 -20.57 -2.85
CA HIS A 69 -9.89 -20.45 -4.19
C HIS A 69 -10.02 -18.99 -4.59
N TRP A 70 -9.71 -18.69 -5.87
CA TRP A 70 -9.79 -17.36 -6.43
C TRP A 70 -10.73 -17.31 -7.63
N GLN A 71 -11.52 -16.26 -7.69
CA GLN A 71 -12.43 -15.97 -8.78
C GLN A 71 -12.09 -14.60 -9.39
N ARG A 72 -12.00 -14.51 -10.71
CA ARG A 72 -11.84 -13.24 -11.41
C ARG A 72 -13.14 -12.43 -11.34
N MET A 73 -13.04 -11.16 -10.95
CA MET A 73 -14.16 -10.24 -10.88
C MET A 73 -14.41 -9.52 -12.21
N HIS A 74 -15.61 -8.99 -12.40
CA HIS A 74 -16.04 -8.33 -13.64
C HIS A 74 -15.46 -6.91 -13.73
N LEU A 75 -14.19 -6.79 -14.10
CA LEU A 75 -13.51 -5.56 -14.48
C LEU A 75 -13.26 -5.58 -16.00
N PRO A 76 -13.37 -4.45 -16.73
CA PRO A 76 -13.01 -4.40 -18.16
C PRO A 76 -11.62 -4.98 -18.44
N GLU A 77 -11.48 -5.67 -19.57
CA GLU A 77 -10.22 -6.33 -19.92
C GLU A 77 -9.07 -5.36 -20.16
N GLY A 78 -7.84 -5.85 -20.00
CA GLY A 78 -6.62 -5.09 -20.23
C GLY A 78 -6.28 -4.09 -19.11
N ARG A 79 -6.96 -4.14 -17.96
CA ARG A 79 -6.66 -3.25 -16.83
C ARG A 79 -5.70 -3.91 -15.84
N THR A 80 -4.52 -3.30 -15.70
CA THR A 80 -3.57 -3.63 -14.63
C THR A 80 -3.96 -2.86 -13.37
N VAL A 81 -4.26 -3.58 -12.29
CA VAL A 81 -4.70 -2.99 -11.01
C VAL A 81 -3.51 -2.74 -10.10
N TRP A 82 -3.36 -1.51 -9.64
CA TRP A 82 -2.23 -1.06 -8.81
C TRP A 82 -2.61 -0.71 -7.38
N SER A 83 -3.86 -0.33 -7.14
CA SER A 83 -4.39 -0.07 -5.79
C SER A 83 -5.82 -0.57 -5.65
N LEU A 84 -6.19 -0.98 -4.42
CA LEU A 84 -7.52 -1.41 -4.01
C LEU A 84 -7.80 -0.83 -2.62
N GLN A 85 -8.97 -0.23 -2.44
CA GLN A 85 -9.35 0.39 -1.17
C GLN A 85 -10.83 0.15 -0.88
N PHE A 86 -11.14 -0.28 0.34
CA PHE A 86 -12.50 -0.28 0.86
C PHE A 86 -12.94 1.12 1.30
N HIS A 87 -14.21 1.43 1.10
CA HIS A 87 -14.82 2.58 1.74
C HIS A 87 -14.82 2.41 3.27
N PRO A 88 -14.45 3.43 4.06
CA PRO A 88 -14.18 3.26 5.49
C PRO A 88 -15.40 2.84 6.33
N HIS A 89 -16.62 3.16 5.89
CA HIS A 89 -17.87 2.87 6.63
C HIS A 89 -18.77 1.86 5.93
N GLU A 90 -18.64 1.73 4.61
CA GLU A 90 -19.51 0.90 3.77
C GLU A 90 -18.64 -0.08 2.95
N PRO A 91 -18.22 -1.21 3.55
CA PRO A 91 -17.26 -2.13 2.89
C PRO A 91 -17.76 -2.75 1.58
N GLN A 92 -19.07 -2.68 1.30
CA GLN A 92 -19.60 -3.07 -0.02
C GLN A 92 -19.17 -2.11 -1.12
N ILE A 93 -18.78 -0.87 -0.78
CA ILE A 93 -18.21 0.10 -1.70
C ILE A 93 -16.68 -0.05 -1.71
N MET A 94 -16.13 -0.20 -2.89
CA MET A 94 -14.70 -0.34 -3.10
C MET A 94 -14.23 0.57 -4.24
N PHE A 95 -12.96 0.95 -4.18
CA PHE A 95 -12.29 1.72 -5.23
C PHE A 95 -11.02 0.99 -5.66
N LEU A 96 -10.67 1.10 -6.94
CA LEU A 96 -9.39 0.66 -7.45
C LEU A 96 -8.77 1.70 -8.39
N GLY A 97 -7.45 1.69 -8.42
CA GLY A 97 -6.64 2.47 -9.33
C GLY A 97 -5.84 1.57 -10.27
N THR A 98 -5.73 2.02 -11.52
CA THR A 98 -5.10 1.24 -12.59
C THR A 98 -3.86 1.93 -13.15
N GLU A 99 -3.15 1.21 -14.03
CA GLU A 99 -2.26 1.81 -15.02
C GLU A 99 -3.10 2.63 -16.02
N GLY A 100 -2.58 3.81 -16.42
CA GLY A 100 -3.35 4.81 -17.17
C GLY A 100 -4.16 5.75 -16.26
N SER A 101 -3.98 5.64 -14.92
CA SER A 101 -4.59 6.50 -13.91
C SER A 101 -6.13 6.52 -13.93
N GLU A 102 -6.75 5.41 -14.35
CA GLU A 102 -8.20 5.25 -14.28
C GLU A 102 -8.61 4.80 -12.87
N VAL A 103 -9.70 5.35 -12.38
CA VAL A 103 -10.36 4.97 -11.12
C VAL A 103 -11.65 4.24 -11.45
N TYR A 104 -11.86 3.10 -10.79
CA TYR A 104 -13.10 2.32 -10.85
C TYR A 104 -13.69 2.21 -9.46
N THR A 105 -15.01 2.05 -9.39
CA THR A 105 -15.76 1.79 -8.16
C THR A 105 -16.62 0.55 -8.29
N SER A 106 -16.83 -0.11 -7.18
CA SER A 106 -17.82 -1.17 -6.98
C SER A 106 -18.77 -0.78 -5.85
N ASN A 107 -20.04 -1.17 -5.93
CA ASN A 107 -21.03 -0.99 -4.88
C ASN A 107 -21.61 -2.34 -4.38
N ASP A 108 -21.00 -3.44 -4.79
CA ASP A 108 -21.46 -4.81 -4.57
C ASP A 108 -20.35 -5.73 -4.07
N THR A 109 -19.45 -5.19 -3.24
CA THR A 109 -18.28 -5.91 -2.69
C THR A 109 -17.42 -6.53 -3.81
N GLY A 110 -17.13 -5.74 -4.86
CA GLY A 110 -16.21 -6.11 -5.92
C GLY A 110 -16.72 -7.13 -6.94
N GLU A 111 -18.03 -7.47 -6.94
CA GLU A 111 -18.61 -8.34 -7.97
C GLU A 111 -18.53 -7.67 -9.34
N THR A 112 -18.94 -6.40 -9.41
CA THR A 112 -18.87 -5.59 -10.63
C THR A 112 -18.13 -4.28 -10.38
N TRP A 113 -17.40 -3.85 -11.41
CA TRP A 113 -16.60 -2.62 -11.36
C TRP A 113 -17.01 -1.69 -12.50
N HIS A 114 -17.25 -0.44 -12.14
CA HIS A 114 -17.66 0.61 -13.06
C HIS A 114 -16.59 1.69 -13.15
N TYR A 115 -16.29 2.12 -14.36
CA TYR A 115 -15.42 3.27 -14.58
C TYR A 115 -16.01 4.50 -13.88
N LEU A 116 -15.19 5.19 -13.10
CA LEU A 116 -15.57 6.39 -12.37
C LEU A 116 -14.95 7.64 -13.00
N SER A 117 -13.64 7.66 -13.16
CA SER A 117 -12.90 8.82 -13.68
C SER A 117 -11.48 8.45 -14.11
N THR A 118 -10.79 9.41 -14.74
CA THR A 118 -9.35 9.35 -15.00
C THR A 118 -8.66 10.55 -14.39
N ILE A 119 -7.54 10.33 -13.69
CA ILE A 119 -6.71 11.42 -13.18
C ILE A 119 -5.75 11.85 -14.29
N VAL A 120 -5.94 13.06 -14.82
CA VAL A 120 -5.13 13.60 -15.90
C VAL A 120 -4.10 14.58 -15.33
N ASN A 121 -2.82 14.28 -15.53
CA ASN A 121 -1.74 15.22 -15.25
C ASN A 121 -0.97 15.54 -16.54
N PRO A 122 -1.13 16.75 -17.12
CA PRO A 122 -0.41 17.15 -18.32
C PRO A 122 1.10 17.30 -18.10
N ASP A 123 1.53 17.49 -16.84
CA ASP A 123 2.93 17.64 -16.44
C ASP A 123 3.55 16.32 -15.95
N ALA A 124 2.86 15.19 -16.13
CA ALA A 124 3.38 13.89 -15.76
C ALA A 124 4.70 13.57 -16.49
N VAL A 125 5.64 12.97 -15.77
CA VAL A 125 6.93 12.63 -16.37
C VAL A 125 6.75 11.47 -17.35
N GLN A 126 7.24 11.66 -18.57
CA GLN A 126 7.16 10.62 -19.62
C GLN A 126 8.10 9.47 -19.31
N MET A 127 7.54 8.26 -19.23
CA MET A 127 8.26 7.02 -19.00
C MET A 127 7.88 5.98 -20.06
N ALA A 128 8.55 4.83 -20.06
CA ALA A 128 8.21 3.69 -20.92
C ALA A 128 6.88 3.00 -20.54
N PHE A 129 6.23 3.44 -19.47
CA PHE A 129 4.94 2.95 -18.98
C PHE A 129 4.02 4.15 -18.69
N ALA A 130 2.72 3.91 -18.71
CA ALA A 130 1.73 4.91 -18.34
C ALA A 130 1.74 5.16 -16.81
N THR A 131 1.33 6.36 -16.39
CA THR A 131 1.16 6.67 -14.97
C THR A 131 0.26 5.65 -14.28
N ARG A 132 0.52 5.37 -13.00
CA ARG A 132 -0.15 4.33 -12.21
C ARG A 132 -0.63 4.89 -10.89
N ILE A 133 -1.83 4.51 -10.46
CA ILE A 133 -2.33 4.88 -9.13
C ILE A 133 -1.83 3.85 -8.12
N LEU A 134 -0.65 4.10 -7.52
CA LEU A 134 -0.04 3.20 -6.54
C LEU A 134 -0.72 3.25 -5.17
N GLY A 135 -1.36 4.36 -4.84
CA GLY A 135 -2.07 4.53 -3.56
C GLY A 135 -3.36 5.32 -3.73
N LEU A 136 -4.39 4.85 -3.03
CA LEU A 136 -5.63 5.58 -2.79
C LEU A 136 -5.83 5.69 -1.28
N ALA A 137 -6.25 6.86 -0.80
CA ALA A 137 -6.62 7.08 0.59
C ALA A 137 -7.95 7.81 0.65
N ILE A 138 -8.84 7.39 1.55
CA ILE A 138 -10.19 7.91 1.70
C ILE A 138 -10.32 8.47 3.11
N GLU A 139 -10.76 9.73 3.26
CA GLU A 139 -10.95 10.34 4.59
C GLU A 139 -12.09 9.64 5.33
N PRO A 140 -11.85 8.97 6.48
CA PRO A 140 -12.94 8.35 7.22
C PRO A 140 -14.02 9.36 7.69
N PRO A 141 -13.69 10.57 8.16
CA PRO A 141 -14.72 11.55 8.54
C PRO A 141 -15.55 12.08 7.37
N ASN A 142 -15.01 12.08 6.17
CA ASN A 142 -15.70 12.52 4.95
C ASN A 142 -15.24 11.73 3.72
N PRO A 143 -15.87 10.59 3.42
CA PRO A 143 -15.42 9.71 2.33
C PRO A 143 -15.52 10.30 0.91
N ASN A 144 -16.13 11.47 0.74
CA ASN A 144 -16.05 12.20 -0.52
C ASN A 144 -14.65 12.79 -0.76
N HIS A 145 -13.86 12.97 0.31
CA HIS A 145 -12.47 13.40 0.18
C HIS A 145 -11.57 12.18 0.00
N MET A 146 -10.88 12.16 -1.12
CA MET A 146 -9.96 11.09 -1.49
C MET A 146 -8.63 11.67 -1.98
N TYR A 147 -7.56 10.89 -1.85
CA TYR A 147 -6.22 11.23 -2.34
C TYR A 147 -5.67 10.09 -3.16
N ALA A 148 -4.93 10.43 -4.20
CA ALA A 148 -4.24 9.47 -5.06
C ALA A 148 -2.76 9.82 -5.15
N ALA A 149 -1.91 8.79 -5.00
CA ALA A 149 -0.49 8.84 -5.29
C ALA A 149 -0.23 8.18 -6.64
N LEU A 150 0.30 8.95 -7.59
CA LEU A 150 0.58 8.49 -8.95
C LEU A 150 2.07 8.29 -9.16
N GLU A 151 2.47 7.10 -9.60
CA GLU A 151 3.84 6.86 -10.07
C GLU A 151 4.10 7.74 -11.27
N VAL A 152 5.12 8.59 -11.18
CA VAL A 152 5.54 9.64 -12.14
C VAL A 152 4.46 10.67 -12.51
N GLY A 153 3.38 10.72 -11.73
CA GLY A 153 2.23 11.61 -11.95
C GLY A 153 1.94 12.57 -10.80
N GLY A 154 2.63 12.43 -9.65
CA GLY A 154 2.42 13.29 -8.48
C GLY A 154 1.17 12.94 -7.67
N ALA A 155 0.61 13.93 -6.97
CA ALA A 155 -0.52 13.76 -6.06
C ALA A 155 -1.79 14.43 -6.60
N ALA A 156 -2.93 13.77 -6.40
CA ALA A 156 -4.24 14.30 -6.73
C ALA A 156 -5.20 14.17 -5.54
N ARG A 157 -6.18 15.09 -5.46
CA ARG A 157 -7.24 15.11 -4.46
C ARG A 157 -8.61 15.14 -5.15
N SER A 158 -9.57 14.42 -4.61
CA SER A 158 -10.99 14.51 -4.94
C SER A 158 -11.77 15.05 -3.75
N ALA A 159 -12.87 15.77 -4.01
CA ALA A 159 -13.83 16.23 -3.00
C ALA A 159 -15.26 15.72 -3.28
N ASP A 160 -15.43 14.82 -4.24
CA ASP A 160 -16.72 14.32 -4.73
C ASP A 160 -16.79 12.80 -4.86
N GLY A 161 -16.00 12.08 -4.06
CA GLY A 161 -15.96 10.61 -4.04
C GLY A 161 -15.25 10.01 -5.27
N GLY A 162 -14.24 10.71 -5.79
CA GLY A 162 -13.42 10.22 -6.90
C GLY A 162 -13.99 10.49 -8.28
N LYS A 163 -15.07 11.27 -8.41
CA LYS A 163 -15.68 11.61 -9.70
C LYS A 163 -14.86 12.64 -10.48
N SER A 164 -14.23 13.57 -9.77
CA SER A 164 -13.29 14.53 -10.32
C SER A 164 -12.06 14.69 -9.42
N TRP A 165 -10.94 15.15 -10.00
CA TRP A 165 -9.65 15.22 -9.32
C TRP A 165 -8.95 16.55 -9.60
N GLU A 166 -8.37 17.13 -8.56
CA GLU A 166 -7.48 18.27 -8.59
C GLU A 166 -6.05 17.83 -8.30
N LEU A 167 -5.09 18.29 -9.10
CA LEU A 167 -3.67 18.03 -8.83
C LEU A 167 -3.19 18.92 -7.69
N VAL A 168 -2.53 18.31 -6.70
CA VAL A 168 -1.98 19.00 -5.53
C VAL A 168 -0.45 18.89 -5.47
N ASN A 169 0.19 18.79 -6.62
CA ASN A 169 1.61 18.51 -6.80
C ASN A 169 2.43 19.70 -7.35
N ARG A 170 1.91 20.90 -7.30
CA ARG A 170 2.60 22.09 -7.88
C ARG A 170 4.05 22.28 -7.40
N TYR A 171 4.37 21.81 -6.19
CA TYR A 171 5.72 21.87 -5.62
C TYR A 171 6.67 20.80 -6.18
N PHE A 172 6.16 19.81 -6.89
CA PHE A 172 6.88 18.65 -7.39
C PHE A 172 7.08 18.68 -8.90
N ASN A 173 6.36 19.57 -9.62
CA ASN A 173 6.35 19.63 -11.07
C ASN A 173 7.76 19.75 -11.67
N GLY A 174 8.03 18.96 -12.71
CA GLY A 174 9.29 18.93 -13.42
C GLY A 174 10.42 18.17 -12.73
N ASN A 175 10.21 17.63 -11.53
CA ASN A 175 11.19 16.81 -10.83
C ASN A 175 10.69 15.36 -10.72
N VAL A 176 11.31 14.44 -11.48
CA VAL A 176 10.91 13.03 -11.52
C VAL A 176 10.98 12.37 -10.14
N ASP A 177 11.97 12.68 -9.33
CA ASP A 177 12.13 12.02 -8.02
C ASP A 177 11.06 12.46 -7.02
N LEU A 178 10.53 13.69 -7.18
CA LEU A 178 9.42 14.20 -6.37
C LEU A 178 8.07 13.75 -6.91
N MET A 179 7.91 13.63 -8.24
CA MET A 179 6.68 13.22 -8.91
C MET A 179 6.40 11.72 -8.88
N ASP A 180 7.42 10.89 -8.58
CA ASP A 180 7.33 9.45 -8.52
C ASP A 180 6.81 9.01 -7.14
N LEU A 181 5.48 9.05 -6.97
CA LEU A 181 4.86 8.73 -5.70
C LEU A 181 4.59 7.23 -5.58
N HIS A 182 4.88 6.70 -4.40
CA HIS A 182 4.80 5.28 -4.07
C HIS A 182 3.66 4.94 -3.08
N GLY A 183 3.11 5.94 -2.41
CA GLY A 183 2.03 5.74 -1.44
C GLY A 183 1.50 7.04 -0.87
N VAL A 184 0.31 6.97 -0.29
CA VAL A 184 -0.38 8.06 0.41
C VAL A 184 -1.04 7.54 1.67
N ALA A 185 -0.94 8.30 2.76
CA ALA A 185 -1.54 8.00 4.06
C ALA A 185 -2.20 9.25 4.65
N LEU A 186 -3.27 9.04 5.42
CA LEU A 186 -4.01 10.11 6.09
C LEU A 186 -3.80 10.03 7.60
N GLY A 187 -3.53 11.16 8.22
CA GLY A 187 -3.31 11.28 9.67
C GLY A 187 -4.20 12.32 10.30
N SER A 188 -4.14 12.38 11.61
CA SER A 188 -4.99 13.12 12.54
C SER A 188 -6.43 12.59 12.64
N PRO A 189 -7.14 12.85 13.76
CA PRO A 189 -8.54 12.45 13.91
C PRO A 189 -9.49 13.05 12.87
N ARG A 190 -9.08 14.14 12.19
CA ARG A 190 -9.87 14.79 11.12
C ARG A 190 -9.43 14.37 9.73
N ALA A 191 -8.39 13.52 9.62
CA ALA A 191 -7.75 13.12 8.37
C ALA A 191 -7.29 14.30 7.47
N ASP A 192 -6.98 15.44 8.09
CA ASP A 192 -6.55 16.67 7.42
C ASP A 192 -5.02 16.73 7.19
N VAL A 193 -4.28 15.79 7.77
CA VAL A 193 -2.86 15.57 7.52
C VAL A 193 -2.70 14.51 6.45
N VAL A 194 -2.00 14.83 5.37
CA VAL A 194 -1.72 13.92 4.26
C VAL A 194 -0.23 13.68 4.17
N CYS A 195 0.19 12.44 4.17
CA CYS A 195 1.58 12.05 3.91
C CYS A 195 1.68 11.32 2.58
N ILE A 196 2.73 11.60 1.81
CA ILE A 196 3.08 10.90 0.56
C ILE A 196 4.51 10.41 0.65
N ALA A 197 4.76 9.25 0.07
CA ALA A 197 6.10 8.66 -0.06
C ALA A 197 6.59 8.78 -1.51
N ASN A 198 7.85 9.15 -1.69
CA ASN A 198 8.50 9.24 -3.01
C ASN A 198 9.99 8.85 -2.93
N ARG A 199 10.74 9.02 -4.01
CA ARG A 199 12.17 8.67 -4.06
C ARG A 199 13.03 9.46 -3.07
N VAL A 200 12.60 10.65 -2.66
CA VAL A 200 13.37 11.55 -1.78
C VAL A 200 13.02 11.34 -0.30
N GLY A 201 11.89 10.69 -0.01
CA GLY A 201 11.46 10.43 1.36
C GLY A 201 9.96 10.53 1.55
N VAL A 202 9.54 11.02 2.70
CA VAL A 202 8.14 11.27 3.03
C VAL A 202 7.90 12.78 3.11
N TRP A 203 6.83 13.22 2.48
CA TRP A 203 6.35 14.59 2.52
C TRP A 203 5.01 14.64 3.21
N ARG A 204 4.75 15.73 3.90
CA ARG A 204 3.51 15.98 4.64
C ARG A 204 2.84 17.26 4.19
N SER A 205 1.53 17.22 4.13
CA SER A 205 0.66 18.39 4.06
C SER A 205 -0.20 18.45 5.31
N ARG A 206 -0.40 19.65 5.87
CA ARG A 206 -1.32 19.92 6.99
C ARG A 206 -2.55 20.71 6.54
N ASP A 207 -2.68 20.94 5.24
CA ASP A 207 -3.72 21.73 4.62
C ASP A 207 -4.33 21.03 3.39
N ARG A 208 -4.44 19.69 3.51
CA ARG A 208 -5.08 18.83 2.50
C ARG A 208 -4.41 18.87 1.12
N GLY A 209 -3.10 19.04 1.08
CA GLY A 209 -2.32 19.02 -0.16
C GLY A 209 -2.09 20.40 -0.78
N ASN A 210 -2.56 21.50 -0.16
CA ASN A 210 -2.32 22.85 -0.70
C ASN A 210 -0.85 23.28 -0.54
N SER A 211 -0.18 22.81 0.52
CA SER A 211 1.26 22.97 0.72
C SER A 211 1.89 21.65 1.22
N TRP A 212 3.19 21.49 0.96
CA TRP A 212 3.93 20.29 1.30
C TRP A 212 5.27 20.62 1.96
N GLU A 213 5.63 19.89 3.00
CA GLU A 213 6.92 19.95 3.67
C GLU A 213 7.62 18.59 3.62
N ASN A 214 8.93 18.58 3.37
CA ASN A 214 9.74 17.36 3.47
C ASN A 214 9.96 17.02 4.95
N LEU A 215 9.72 15.78 5.36
CA LEU A 215 9.91 15.33 6.75
C LEU A 215 11.36 14.96 7.07
N HIS A 216 12.27 15.08 6.09
CA HIS A 216 13.69 14.92 6.28
C HIS A 216 14.08 13.64 7.00
N LEU A 217 13.62 12.49 6.50
CA LEU A 217 13.89 11.17 7.10
C LEU A 217 15.38 10.89 7.25
N GLU A 218 16.25 11.53 6.46
CA GLU A 218 17.70 11.43 6.56
C GLU A 218 18.27 11.93 7.89
N LYS A 219 17.52 12.72 8.65
CA LYS A 219 17.89 13.14 10.02
C LYS A 219 17.75 12.00 11.04
N PHE A 220 16.94 11.00 10.73
CA PHE A 220 16.59 9.90 11.64
C PHE A 220 17.12 8.55 11.17
N SER A 221 17.50 8.44 9.90
CA SER A 221 17.96 7.20 9.27
C SER A 221 18.95 7.50 8.15
N PRO A 222 20.01 6.68 7.96
CA PRO A 222 20.93 6.83 6.84
C PRO A 222 20.30 6.45 5.49
N ILE A 223 19.07 5.93 5.49
CA ILE A 223 18.30 5.56 4.31
C ILE A 223 16.95 6.27 4.34
N ALA A 224 16.56 6.93 3.25
CA ALA A 224 15.39 7.80 3.20
C ALA A 224 14.51 7.63 1.94
N TYR A 225 15.01 6.94 0.90
CA TYR A 225 14.17 6.55 -0.25
C TYR A 225 12.95 5.78 0.25
N SER A 226 11.73 6.29 0.03
CA SER A 226 10.51 5.70 0.60
C SER A 226 9.67 4.98 -0.45
N ARG A 227 9.35 3.70 -0.18
CA ARG A 227 8.44 2.88 -1.01
C ARG A 227 7.00 2.85 -0.52
N GLY A 228 6.73 3.37 0.66
CA GLY A 228 5.38 3.45 1.19
C GLY A 228 5.31 4.21 2.49
N VAL A 229 4.15 4.77 2.75
CA VAL A 229 3.76 5.36 4.02
C VAL A 229 2.38 4.84 4.37
N GLN A 230 2.17 4.47 5.64
CA GLN A 230 0.91 3.92 6.12
C GLN A 230 0.58 4.46 7.51
N THR A 231 -0.70 4.71 7.76
CA THR A 231 -1.22 5.10 9.08
C THR A 231 -1.52 3.84 9.90
N ALA A 232 -1.26 3.88 11.19
CA ALA A 232 -1.69 2.82 12.10
C ALA A 232 -3.23 2.76 12.16
N PRO A 233 -3.83 1.56 12.11
CA PRO A 233 -5.30 1.43 12.06
C PRO A 233 -6.00 1.90 13.33
N ASN A 234 -5.32 1.91 14.47
CA ASN A 234 -5.85 2.27 15.78
C ASN A 234 -5.36 3.63 16.31
N ASP A 235 -4.44 4.28 15.59
CA ASP A 235 -3.92 5.60 15.98
C ASP A 235 -3.58 6.43 14.74
N SER A 236 -4.43 7.37 14.42
CA SER A 236 -4.29 8.25 13.26
C SER A 236 -3.13 9.26 13.38
N ASN A 237 -2.45 9.35 14.52
CA ASN A 237 -1.24 10.15 14.66
C ASN A 237 0.04 9.35 14.38
N THR A 238 -0.07 8.02 14.28
CA THR A 238 1.06 7.14 14.04
C THR A 238 1.19 6.79 12.57
N PHE A 239 2.37 7.06 12.02
CA PHE A 239 2.77 6.68 10.66
C PHE A 239 3.93 5.68 10.67
N TYR A 240 3.93 4.83 9.65
CA TYR A 240 5.05 3.97 9.30
C TYR A 240 5.55 4.31 7.90
N ALA A 241 6.87 4.32 7.70
CA ALA A 241 7.50 4.51 6.40
C ALA A 241 8.41 3.33 6.07
N CYS A 242 8.19 2.73 4.90
CA CYS A 242 9.04 1.70 4.32
C CYS A 242 10.17 2.35 3.54
N VAL A 243 11.42 2.12 3.94
CA VAL A 243 12.57 2.85 3.38
C VAL A 243 13.65 1.92 2.84
N GLY A 244 14.48 2.48 1.97
CA GLY A 244 15.69 1.91 1.43
C GLY A 244 16.68 3.01 1.06
N LYS A 245 17.79 2.62 0.44
CA LYS A 245 18.72 3.58 -0.16
C LYS A 245 18.28 3.99 -1.56
N ASP A 246 17.72 3.05 -2.31
CA ASP A 246 17.13 3.20 -3.65
C ASP A 246 16.19 2.01 -3.92
N PHE A 247 15.64 1.91 -5.13
CA PHE A 247 14.71 0.86 -5.54
C PHE A 247 15.27 -0.58 -5.37
N GLY A 248 16.55 -0.79 -5.63
CA GLY A 248 17.19 -2.12 -5.66
C GLY A 248 18.27 -2.32 -4.60
N SER A 249 18.40 -1.41 -3.64
CA SER A 249 19.50 -1.41 -2.68
C SER A 249 19.56 -2.67 -1.80
N ALA A 250 20.75 -2.95 -1.30
CA ALA A 250 21.00 -4.02 -0.33
C ALA A 250 20.79 -3.55 1.13
N ALA A 251 19.91 -2.57 1.33
CA ALA A 251 19.56 -2.05 2.65
C ALA A 251 18.12 -1.54 2.66
N GLY A 252 17.40 -1.88 3.71
CA GLY A 252 16.03 -1.44 3.93
C GLY A 252 15.76 -1.13 5.40
N GLY A 253 14.53 -0.74 5.68
CA GLY A 253 14.09 -0.51 7.03
C GLY A 253 12.67 0.01 7.13
N VAL A 254 12.19 0.07 8.36
CA VAL A 254 10.91 0.67 8.72
C VAL A 254 11.15 1.77 9.75
N LEU A 255 10.61 2.95 9.49
CA LEU A 255 10.56 4.04 10.44
C LEU A 255 9.14 4.19 10.98
N ARG A 256 9.01 4.58 12.26
CA ARG A 256 7.74 4.92 12.91
C ARG A 256 7.79 6.33 13.46
N SER A 257 6.71 7.06 13.26
CA SER A 257 6.40 8.32 13.93
C SER A 257 5.10 8.14 14.72
N THR A 258 5.00 8.72 15.91
CA THR A 258 3.78 8.72 16.74
C THR A 258 3.23 10.14 16.97
N ASP A 259 3.73 11.10 16.21
CA ASP A 259 3.47 12.54 16.37
C ASP A 259 3.18 13.23 15.01
N LEU A 260 2.45 12.54 14.11
CA LEU A 260 2.10 13.03 12.77
C LEU A 260 3.33 13.36 11.91
N GLY A 261 4.44 12.65 12.11
CA GLY A 261 5.65 12.79 11.30
C GLY A 261 6.61 13.87 11.79
N GLU A 262 6.44 14.46 12.98
CA GLU A 262 7.41 15.43 13.54
C GLU A 262 8.75 14.77 13.84
N THR A 263 8.71 13.60 14.47
CA THR A 263 9.88 12.80 14.75
C THR A 263 9.72 11.36 14.25
N TRP A 264 10.83 10.74 13.88
CA TRP A 264 10.87 9.38 13.39
C TRP A 264 11.93 8.58 14.12
N GLN A 265 11.69 7.29 14.28
CA GLN A 265 12.67 6.36 14.82
C GLN A 265 12.65 5.04 14.07
N ARG A 266 13.78 4.33 14.07
CA ARG A 266 13.83 2.96 13.53
C ARG A 266 12.90 2.07 14.34
N PHE A 267 11.93 1.46 13.65
CA PHE A 267 10.98 0.53 14.24
C PHE A 267 11.48 -0.91 14.16
N ASP A 268 12.21 -1.25 13.12
CA ASP A 268 12.81 -2.56 12.83
C ASP A 268 14.12 -2.80 13.60
N ARG A 269 14.18 -2.44 14.89
CA ARG A 269 15.37 -2.63 15.71
C ARG A 269 15.65 -4.12 15.92
N GLY A 270 16.93 -4.51 15.82
CA GLY A 270 17.36 -5.89 16.06
C GLY A 270 17.32 -6.79 14.81
N VAL A 271 16.83 -6.29 13.67
CA VAL A 271 16.88 -7.02 12.39
C VAL A 271 17.61 -6.22 11.32
N THR A 272 18.06 -6.91 10.27
CA THR A 272 18.82 -6.31 9.17
C THR A 272 18.16 -6.70 7.85
N PRO A 273 17.28 -5.84 7.31
CA PRO A 273 16.72 -6.03 5.97
C PRO A 273 17.80 -6.05 4.89
N ASP A 274 17.80 -7.07 4.05
CA ASP A 274 18.80 -7.30 2.98
C ASP A 274 18.51 -6.54 1.70
N SER A 275 17.37 -5.86 1.66
CA SER A 275 16.97 -5.02 0.53
C SER A 275 15.90 -4.01 0.94
N THR A 276 15.61 -3.07 0.05
CA THR A 276 14.57 -2.05 0.26
C THR A 276 13.27 -2.67 0.76
N THR A 277 12.71 -2.10 1.81
CA THR A 277 11.40 -2.51 2.35
C THR A 277 10.30 -1.96 1.44
N PHE A 278 9.40 -2.84 1.00
CA PHE A 278 8.37 -2.52 0.02
C PHE A 278 6.97 -2.39 0.59
N GLY A 279 6.70 -3.06 1.71
CA GLY A 279 5.39 -3.00 2.34
C GLY A 279 5.44 -3.28 3.83
N ILE A 280 4.45 -2.75 4.52
CA ILE A 280 4.17 -2.99 5.93
C ILE A 280 2.69 -3.31 6.09
N ALA A 281 2.36 -4.23 6.97
CA ALA A 281 1.00 -4.59 7.34
C ALA A 281 0.85 -4.55 8.85
N ILE A 282 -0.15 -3.85 9.34
CA ILE A 282 -0.51 -3.77 10.76
C ILE A 282 -1.86 -4.48 10.92
N ASN A 283 -1.94 -5.44 11.83
CA ASN A 283 -3.18 -6.13 12.12
C ASN A 283 -4.16 -5.16 12.80
N ALA A 284 -5.31 -4.89 12.17
CA ALA A 284 -6.27 -3.92 12.69
C ALA A 284 -6.92 -4.37 14.02
N ARG A 285 -7.00 -5.68 14.29
CA ARG A 285 -7.54 -6.24 15.53
C ARG A 285 -6.49 -6.38 16.62
N HIS A 286 -5.23 -6.57 16.23
CA HIS A 286 -4.05 -6.79 17.07
C HIS A 286 -2.92 -5.86 16.62
N PRO A 287 -3.01 -4.53 16.91
CA PRO A 287 -2.07 -3.53 16.37
C PRO A 287 -0.62 -3.72 16.80
N GLU A 288 -0.36 -4.51 17.84
CA GLU A 288 0.97 -4.95 18.26
C GLU A 288 1.59 -5.98 17.29
N GLN A 289 0.77 -6.58 16.42
CA GLN A 289 1.21 -7.49 15.37
C GLN A 289 1.46 -6.71 14.09
N VAL A 290 2.73 -6.57 13.75
CA VAL A 290 3.18 -5.84 12.56
C VAL A 290 4.09 -6.73 11.73
N TYR A 291 3.89 -6.70 10.42
CA TYR A 291 4.71 -7.44 9.47
C TYR A 291 5.23 -6.47 8.39
N PHE A 292 6.46 -6.67 7.96
CA PHE A 292 6.97 -5.95 6.79
C PHE A 292 7.76 -6.87 5.86
N CYS A 293 7.81 -6.53 4.59
CA CYS A 293 8.50 -7.32 3.58
C CYS A 293 9.57 -6.51 2.86
N THR A 294 10.65 -7.18 2.48
CA THR A 294 11.69 -6.64 1.63
C THR A 294 11.53 -7.14 0.19
N ARG A 295 12.08 -6.40 -0.76
CA ARG A 295 12.02 -6.75 -2.19
C ARG A 295 12.56 -8.15 -2.50
N ARG A 296 13.55 -8.64 -1.74
CA ARG A 296 14.19 -9.95 -1.95
C ARG A 296 13.56 -11.09 -1.17
N GLY A 297 12.38 -10.90 -0.57
CA GLY A 297 11.59 -11.96 0.04
C GLY A 297 11.84 -12.22 1.51
N GLN A 298 12.56 -11.35 2.24
CA GLN A 298 12.49 -11.38 3.70
C GLN A 298 11.14 -10.83 4.14
N VAL A 299 10.51 -11.50 5.09
CA VAL A 299 9.35 -11.03 5.82
C VAL A 299 9.70 -11.04 7.30
N PHE A 300 9.52 -9.94 7.97
CA PHE A 300 9.71 -9.84 9.41
C PHE A 300 8.37 -9.64 10.09
N GLY A 301 8.15 -10.33 11.19
CA GLY A 301 6.95 -10.21 12.02
C GLY A 301 7.29 -9.93 13.46
N THR A 302 6.50 -9.07 14.10
CA THR A 302 6.50 -8.80 15.54
C THR A 302 5.10 -9.06 16.12
N HIS A 303 5.05 -9.46 17.40
CA HIS A 303 3.81 -9.63 18.16
C HIS A 303 3.82 -8.80 19.47
N ASP A 304 4.78 -7.90 19.60
CA ASP A 304 5.05 -7.09 20.80
C ASP A 304 5.41 -5.64 20.45
N ASP A 305 4.76 -5.11 19.41
CA ASP A 305 4.93 -3.72 18.94
C ASP A 305 6.40 -3.38 18.60
N GLY A 306 7.14 -4.32 18.02
CA GLY A 306 8.51 -4.12 17.57
C GLY A 306 9.58 -4.32 18.63
N ALA A 307 9.23 -4.81 19.84
CA ALA A 307 10.22 -5.14 20.87
C ALA A 307 11.09 -6.34 20.47
N SER A 308 10.49 -7.30 19.73
CA SER A 308 11.21 -8.41 19.11
C SER A 308 10.69 -8.71 17.70
N TRP A 309 11.54 -9.30 16.86
CA TRP A 309 11.23 -9.61 15.47
C TRP A 309 11.64 -11.05 15.12
N THR A 310 10.82 -11.70 14.32
CA THR A 310 11.12 -12.99 13.72
C THR A 310 11.17 -12.89 12.20
N GLU A 311 12.22 -13.44 11.57
CA GLU A 311 12.30 -13.53 10.12
C GLU A 311 11.54 -14.75 9.61
N HIS A 312 10.74 -14.56 8.57
CA HIS A 312 9.97 -15.55 7.85
C HIS A 312 10.23 -15.43 6.34
N ARG A 313 11.40 -15.89 5.89
CA ARG A 313 11.79 -15.76 4.49
C ARG A 313 10.86 -16.57 3.57
N LEU A 314 10.45 -15.95 2.48
CA LEU A 314 9.74 -16.62 1.39
C LEU A 314 10.67 -17.63 0.68
N PRO A 315 10.12 -18.61 -0.08
CA PRO A 315 10.94 -19.47 -0.94
C PRO A 315 11.85 -18.66 -1.85
N GLU A 316 13.05 -19.16 -2.16
CA GLU A 316 14.05 -18.45 -2.99
C GLU A 316 13.54 -18.04 -4.38
N SER A 317 12.53 -18.77 -4.90
CA SER A 317 11.86 -18.39 -6.15
C SER A 317 10.98 -17.15 -6.05
N ALA A 318 10.57 -16.72 -4.83
CA ALA A 318 9.69 -15.59 -4.61
C ALA A 318 10.48 -14.27 -4.55
N MET A 319 10.94 -13.80 -5.68
CA MET A 319 11.64 -12.53 -5.84
C MET A 319 10.67 -11.40 -6.22
N ASN A 320 11.14 -10.15 -6.11
CA ASN A 320 10.36 -8.96 -6.45
C ASN A 320 9.06 -8.85 -5.65
N VAL A 321 9.17 -9.01 -4.35
CA VAL A 321 8.05 -8.79 -3.42
C VAL A 321 7.67 -7.31 -3.40
N ILE A 322 6.39 -7.02 -3.48
CA ILE A 322 5.85 -5.66 -3.65
C ILE A 322 4.68 -5.32 -2.72
N SER A 323 4.07 -6.31 -2.08
CA SER A 323 2.93 -6.07 -1.19
C SER A 323 2.86 -7.07 -0.05
N ILE A 324 2.25 -6.65 1.06
CA ILE A 324 1.98 -7.47 2.23
C ILE A 324 0.69 -7.01 2.88
N ALA A 325 -0.08 -7.95 3.42
CA ALA A 325 -1.28 -7.70 4.22
C ALA A 325 -1.38 -8.74 5.35
N CYS A 326 -2.09 -8.40 6.43
CA CYS A 326 -2.39 -9.34 7.52
C CYS A 326 -3.76 -9.06 8.14
N ALA A 327 -4.44 -10.11 8.62
CA ALA A 327 -5.67 -10.04 9.41
C ALA A 327 -5.88 -11.33 10.23
#